data_5788a7c4b64f8961f291f6480706dc48
#
_entry.id   5788a7c4b64f8961f291f6480706dc48
#
_cell.length_a   1.000
_cell.length_b   1.000
_cell.length_c   1.000
_cell.angle_alpha   90.00
_cell.angle_beta   90.00
_cell.angle_gamma   90.00
#
_symmetry.space_group_name_H-M   'P 1'
#
loop_
_entity.id
_entity.type
_entity.pdbx_description
1 polymer ?
#
loop_
_entity_poly.entity_id
_entity_poly.type
_entity_poly.pdbx_seq_one_letter_code
_entity_poly.pdbx_strand_id
1 'polypeptide(L)' 'MTFAIHGSKNGESVVTVRIRPDAAVDKARLLVSFGWQVHITDAAGQQFDMSEFDQFLWINRKGRRTTVGN' A
#
# COMPACT_ATOMS: atom_id res chain seq x y z
N MET A 1 3.22 -13.14 0.90
CA MET A 1 3.69 -11.76 0.63
C MET A 1 2.91 -10.79 1.49
N THR A 2 3.57 -9.82 2.07
CA THR A 2 2.92 -8.87 2.95
C THR A 2 3.27 -7.44 2.54
N PHE A 3 2.37 -6.54 2.91
CA PHE A 3 2.56 -5.11 2.64
C PHE A 3 2.42 -4.37 3.95
N ALA A 4 3.36 -3.48 4.23
CA ALA A 4 3.33 -2.67 5.45
C ALA A 4 2.84 -1.27 5.10
N ILE A 5 1.82 -0.82 5.81
CA ILE A 5 1.25 0.51 5.62
C ILE A 5 1.75 1.37 6.78
N HIS A 6 2.55 2.38 6.44
CA HIS A 6 3.14 3.28 7.43
C HIS A 6 2.40 4.60 7.39
N GLY A 7 1.95 5.08 8.55
CA GLY A 7 1.30 6.37 8.66
C GLY A 7 1.95 7.21 9.73
N SER A 8 2.01 8.51 9.50
CA SER A 8 2.49 9.45 10.50
C SER A 8 1.59 10.68 10.54
N LYS A 9 1.39 11.20 11.74
CA LYS A 9 0.53 12.35 11.96
C LYS A 9 0.88 12.96 13.32
N ASN A 10 1.19 14.25 13.32
CA ASN A 10 1.45 15.00 14.56
C ASN A 10 2.48 14.34 15.46
N GLY A 11 3.54 13.79 14.87
CA GLY A 11 4.58 13.14 15.65
C GLY A 11 4.28 11.70 16.04
N GLU A 12 3.10 11.21 15.72
CA GLU A 12 2.74 9.81 15.95
C GLU A 12 2.96 8.99 14.69
N SER A 13 3.21 7.71 14.85
CA SER A 13 3.32 6.82 13.70
C SER A 13 2.64 5.50 13.99
N VAL A 14 2.10 4.90 12.92
CA VAL A 14 1.45 3.60 12.99
C VAL A 14 1.98 2.74 11.86
N VAL A 15 1.97 1.44 12.07
CA VAL A 15 2.30 0.47 11.04
C VAL A 15 1.23 -0.61 11.07
N THR A 16 0.67 -0.89 9.90
CA THR A 16 -0.34 -1.92 9.75
C THR A 16 0.09 -2.84 8.61
N VAL A 17 -0.16 -4.12 8.75
CA VAL A 17 0.25 -5.11 7.75
C VAL A 17 -0.99 -5.72 7.10
N ARG A 18 -0.92 -5.90 5.80
CA ARG A 18 -1.98 -6.58 5.03
C ARG A 18 -1.33 -7.55 4.06
N ILE A 19 -2.05 -8.60 3.74
CA ILE A 19 -1.55 -9.63 2.85
C ILE A 19 -1.89 -9.31 1.39
N ARG A 20 -3.00 -8.64 1.16
CA ARG A 20 -3.48 -8.36 -0.18
C ARG A 20 -3.21 -6.90 -0.54
N PRO A 21 -2.82 -6.65 -1.81
CA PRO A 21 -2.53 -5.26 -2.21
C PRO A 21 -3.76 -4.36 -2.15
N ASP A 22 -4.94 -4.83 -2.51
CA ASP A 22 -6.14 -4.00 -2.44
C ASP A 22 -6.49 -3.67 -1.00
N ALA A 23 -6.32 -4.62 -0.08
CA ALA A 23 -6.57 -4.35 1.34
C ALA A 23 -5.55 -3.34 1.89
N ALA A 24 -4.31 -3.42 1.42
CA ALA A 24 -3.29 -2.47 1.83
C ALA A 24 -3.65 -1.05 1.40
N VAL A 25 -4.10 -0.90 0.16
CA VAL A 25 -4.48 0.42 -0.34
C VAL A 25 -5.73 0.93 0.36
N ASP A 26 -6.70 0.06 0.63
CA ASP A 26 -7.91 0.47 1.35
C ASP A 26 -7.55 1.03 2.71
N LYS A 27 -6.68 0.35 3.44
CA LYS A 27 -6.24 0.84 4.75
C LYS A 27 -5.48 2.14 4.62
N ALA A 28 -4.60 2.22 3.63
CA ALA A 28 -3.82 3.44 3.41
C ALA A 28 -4.72 4.63 3.10
N ARG A 29 -5.72 4.43 2.25
CA ARG A 29 -6.66 5.50 1.90
C ARG A 29 -7.49 5.93 3.10
N LEU A 30 -7.85 4.99 3.95
CA LEU A 30 -8.57 5.32 5.17
C LEU A 30 -7.73 6.24 6.05
N LEU A 31 -6.47 5.91 6.25
CA LEU A 31 -5.59 6.76 7.05
C LEU A 31 -5.42 8.13 6.43
N VAL A 32 -5.26 8.19 5.11
CA VAL A 32 -5.15 9.47 4.42
C VAL A 32 -6.39 10.32 4.68
N SER A 33 -7.56 9.69 4.68
CA SER A 33 -8.81 10.43 4.91
C SER A 33 -8.90 11.02 6.30
N PHE A 34 -8.12 10.50 7.24
CA PHE A 34 -8.03 11.04 8.59
C PHE A 34 -6.86 12.00 8.78
N GLY A 35 -6.19 12.36 7.70
CA GLY A 35 -5.13 13.34 7.77
C GLY A 35 -3.73 12.78 7.97
N TRP A 36 -3.56 11.47 7.85
CA TRP A 36 -2.25 10.85 8.00
C TRP A 36 -1.43 10.96 6.73
N GLN A 37 -0.13 11.06 6.89
CA GLN A 37 0.83 10.89 5.81
C GLN A 37 1.12 9.39 5.73
N VAL A 38 0.95 8.79 4.54
CA VAL A 38 0.97 7.34 4.44
C VAL A 38 1.84 6.89 3.28
N HIS A 39 2.55 5.79 3.49
CA HIS A 39 3.20 5.09 2.40
C HIS A 39 3.09 3.59 2.64
N ILE A 40 3.17 2.82 1.56
CA ILE A 40 3.10 1.36 1.60
C ILE A 40 4.45 0.81 1.19
N THR A 41 4.94 -0.17 1.94
CA THR A 41 6.18 -0.87 1.61
C THR A 41 5.84 -2.30 1.24
N ASP A 42 6.34 -2.77 0.11
CA ASP A 42 6.08 -4.16 -0.31
C ASP A 42 7.17 -5.10 0.24
N ALA A 43 7.04 -6.38 -0.12
CA ALA A 43 7.95 -7.40 0.40
C ALA A 43 9.39 -7.20 -0.10
N ALA A 44 9.55 -6.50 -1.19
CA ALA A 44 10.88 -6.20 -1.72
C ALA A 44 11.49 -4.93 -1.13
N GLY A 45 10.76 -4.25 -0.25
CA GLY A 45 11.25 -3.03 0.36
C GLY A 45 10.97 -1.78 -0.44
N GLN A 46 10.24 -1.89 -1.54
CA GLN A 46 9.91 -0.75 -2.36
C GLN A 46 8.77 0.04 -1.74
N GLN A 47 8.89 1.36 -1.72
CA GLN A 47 7.91 2.22 -1.07
C GLN A 47 7.05 2.94 -2.10
N PHE A 48 5.76 3.09 -1.76
CA PHE A 48 4.78 3.78 -2.60
C PHE A 48 4.07 4.80 -1.73
N ASP A 49 4.09 6.06 -2.14
CA ASP A 49 3.40 7.10 -1.38
C ASP A 49 1.97 7.28 -1.89
N MET A 50 1.28 8.29 -1.35
CA MET A 50 -0.13 8.48 -1.66
C MET A 50 -0.39 8.69 -3.15
N SER A 51 0.50 9.33 -3.84
CA SER A 51 0.32 9.61 -5.26
C SER A 51 0.53 8.37 -6.12
N GLU A 52 1.05 7.30 -5.53
CA GLU A 52 1.42 6.09 -6.25
C GLU A 52 0.54 4.91 -5.92
N PHE A 53 -0.54 5.11 -5.16
CA PHE A 53 -1.40 3.99 -4.76
C PHE A 53 -2.02 3.28 -5.96
N ASP A 54 -2.44 4.02 -6.96
CA ASP A 54 -3.02 3.42 -8.15
C ASP A 54 -1.98 2.60 -8.90
N GLN A 55 -0.77 3.12 -8.99
CA GLN A 55 0.32 2.41 -9.63
C GLN A 55 0.68 1.15 -8.84
N PHE A 56 0.69 1.25 -7.52
CA PHE A 56 0.94 0.09 -6.66
C PHE A 56 -0.08 -1.02 -6.92
N LEU A 57 -1.36 -0.67 -6.98
CA LEU A 57 -2.41 -1.63 -7.26
C LEU A 57 -2.23 -2.24 -8.64
N TRP A 58 -1.96 -1.40 -9.62
CA TRP A 58 -1.81 -1.86 -10.99
C TRP A 58 -0.65 -2.85 -11.12
N ILE A 59 0.48 -2.52 -10.52
CA ILE A 59 1.66 -3.38 -10.58
C ILE A 59 1.39 -4.73 -9.91
N ASN A 60 0.80 -4.70 -8.74
CA ASN A 60 0.62 -5.93 -7.97
C ASN A 60 -0.48 -6.81 -8.54
N ARG A 61 -1.54 -6.21 -9.07
CA ARG A 61 -2.62 -6.98 -9.66
C ARG A 61 -2.22 -7.50 -11.02
N LYS A 62 -1.58 -6.65 -11.80
CA LYS A 62 -1.19 -7.02 -13.14
C LYS A 62 -0.13 -8.12 -13.13
N GLY A 63 0.78 -8.06 -12.19
CA GLY A 63 1.79 -9.09 -12.09
C GLY A 63 1.18 -10.46 -11.93
N ARG A 64 0.15 -10.57 -11.13
CA ARG A 64 -0.55 -11.82 -10.96
C ARG A 64 -1.30 -12.24 -12.20
N ARG A 65 -1.94 -11.27 -12.82
CA ARG A 65 -2.78 -11.57 -13.98
C ARG A 65 -1.97 -11.97 -15.19
N THR A 66 -0.81 -11.40 -15.35
CA THR A 66 0.00 -11.74 -16.50
C THR A 66 0.43 -13.18 -16.49
N THR A 67 0.56 -13.77 -15.35
CA THR A 67 0.92 -15.18 -15.30
C THR A 67 -0.22 -16.06 -15.76
N VAL A 68 -1.42 -15.55 -15.73
CA VAL A 68 -2.60 -16.31 -16.11
C VAL A 68 -2.95 -16.05 -17.56
N GLY A 69 -2.90 -14.82 -17.95
CA GLY A 69 -3.60 -14.39 -19.11
C GLY A 69 -2.92 -14.65 -20.40
N ASN A 70 -1.77 -15.05 -20.31
CA ASN A 70 -1.11 -15.14 -21.59
C ASN A 70 -0.16 -16.21 -21.67
#